data_0662d5f91bc73826a49fad0df1646fd1
#
_entry.id   0662d5f91bc73826a49fad0df1646fd1
#
_cell.length_a   1.000
_cell.length_b   1.000
_cell.length_c   1.000
_cell.angle_alpha   90.00
_cell.angle_beta   90.00
_cell.angle_gamma   90.00
#
_symmetry.space_group_name_H-M   'P 1'
#
loop_
_entity.id
_entity.type
_entity.pdbx_description
1 polymer ?
#
loop_
_entity_poly.entity_id
_entity_poly.type
_entity_poly.pdbx_seq_one_letter_code
_entity_poly.pdbx_strand_id
1 'polypeptide(L)'
;MSSGRIEVGRALFTGARPFQNGGAPCGACHGLGGEGVAFTASLGPELSSGLATMDPESLDGLLEALPFPSMTPVYEGRALTPAERADLVAYLIPAAAKGPPRDAWHFEASGALVALLLFLALALAWRRRKAPSRARLLARAAHLQGGSR
;
A
#
# COMPACT_ATOMS: atom_id res chain seq x y z
N MET A 1 0.73 -12.61 32.57
CA MET A 1 1.05 -12.00 31.29
C MET A 1 2.02 -10.82 31.56
N SER A 2 3.14 -10.78 30.86
CA SER A 2 4.07 -9.64 30.96
C SER A 2 3.39 -8.38 30.39
N SER A 3 3.51 -7.24 31.08
CA SER A 3 3.00 -5.97 30.58
C SER A 3 3.83 -5.57 29.36
N GLY A 4 3.24 -5.64 28.17
CA GLY A 4 3.88 -5.24 26.93
C GLY A 4 4.06 -3.72 26.82
N ARG A 5 5.03 -3.30 26.03
CA ARG A 5 5.36 -1.89 25.79
C ARG A 5 4.90 -1.47 24.40
N ILE A 6 3.96 -0.56 24.32
CA ILE A 6 3.33 -0.09 23.07
C ILE A 6 4.38 0.41 22.06
N GLU A 7 5.32 1.25 22.49
CA GLU A 7 6.34 1.81 21.60
C GLU A 7 7.28 0.76 21.02
N VAL A 8 7.61 -0.27 21.82
CA VAL A 8 8.43 -1.38 21.35
C VAL A 8 7.63 -2.26 20.36
N GLY A 9 6.37 -2.52 20.66
CA GLY A 9 5.47 -3.25 19.75
C GLY A 9 5.32 -2.53 18.41
N ARG A 10 5.18 -1.20 18.44
CA ARG A 10 5.16 -0.38 17.23
C ARG A 10 6.47 -0.50 16.44
N ALA A 11 7.61 -0.41 17.12
CA ALA A 11 8.91 -0.51 16.48
C ALA A 11 9.15 -1.91 15.86
N LEU A 12 8.67 -2.99 16.49
CA LEU A 12 8.67 -4.34 15.95
C LEU A 12 7.75 -4.47 14.74
N PHE A 13 6.53 -3.93 14.83
CA PHE A 13 5.56 -3.95 13.73
C PHE A 13 6.08 -3.24 12.49
N THR A 14 6.63 -2.03 12.65
CA THR A 14 7.11 -1.19 11.54
C THR A 14 8.48 -1.61 11.00
N GLY A 15 9.24 -2.45 11.73
CA GLY A 15 10.60 -2.84 11.39
C GLY A 15 11.67 -1.83 11.83
N ALA A 16 11.31 -0.80 12.59
CA ALA A 16 12.28 0.10 13.23
C ALA A 16 13.16 -0.64 14.25
N ARG A 17 12.64 -1.76 14.79
CA ARG A 17 13.37 -2.72 15.59
C ARG A 17 13.21 -4.11 14.98
N PRO A 18 14.30 -4.84 14.69
CA PRO A 18 14.22 -6.22 14.19
C PRO A 18 13.75 -7.17 15.30
N PHE A 19 13.12 -8.27 14.91
CA PHE A 19 12.82 -9.38 15.80
C PHE A 19 14.11 -10.09 16.21
N GLN A 20 14.15 -10.62 17.42
CA GLN A 20 15.34 -11.28 17.99
C GLN A 20 15.79 -12.48 17.17
N ASN A 21 14.85 -13.28 16.68
CA ASN A 21 15.13 -14.45 15.87
C ASN A 21 15.08 -14.16 14.36
N GLY A 22 14.96 -12.90 13.96
CA GLY A 22 14.78 -12.49 12.57
C GLY A 22 13.35 -12.66 12.08
N GLY A 23 13.15 -12.53 10.79
CA GLY A 23 11.83 -12.50 10.14
C GLY A 23 11.49 -11.09 9.64
N ALA A 24 10.52 -11.00 8.75
CA ALA A 24 10.06 -9.72 8.22
C ALA A 24 9.18 -9.00 9.27
N PRO A 25 9.23 -7.66 9.36
CA PRO A 25 8.28 -6.91 10.19
C PRO A 25 6.85 -7.05 9.64
N CYS A 26 5.88 -7.10 10.53
CA CYS A 26 4.46 -7.29 10.14
C CYS A 26 3.98 -6.19 9.17
N GLY A 27 4.41 -4.95 9.39
CA GLY A 27 4.09 -3.79 8.55
C GLY A 27 4.66 -3.83 7.14
N ALA A 28 5.56 -4.78 6.82
CA ALA A 28 6.02 -5.00 5.44
C ALA A 28 4.91 -5.58 4.54
N CYS A 29 3.93 -6.27 5.14
CA CYS A 29 2.84 -6.92 4.41
C CYS A 29 1.46 -6.42 4.85
N HIS A 30 1.32 -5.93 6.07
CA HIS A 30 0.05 -5.57 6.69
C HIS A 30 -0.04 -4.07 7.00
N GLY A 31 -1.20 -3.47 6.73
CA GLY A 31 -1.58 -2.17 7.28
C GLY A 31 -2.29 -2.31 8.64
N LEU A 32 -2.17 -1.32 9.50
CA LEU A 32 -2.83 -1.25 10.80
C LEU A 32 -3.01 0.20 11.25
N GLY A 33 -4.24 0.65 11.46
CA GLY A 33 -4.54 1.95 12.06
C GLY A 33 -3.93 3.16 11.33
N GLY A 34 -3.68 3.04 10.03
CA GLY A 34 -3.00 4.06 9.23
C GLY A 34 -1.47 3.96 9.25
N GLU A 35 -0.91 2.96 9.93
CA GLU A 35 0.52 2.63 9.90
C GLU A 35 0.76 1.42 8.99
N GLY A 36 1.99 1.28 8.56
CA GLY A 36 2.41 0.30 7.57
C GLY A 36 2.81 1.00 6.28
N VAL A 37 3.30 0.24 5.31
CA VAL A 37 3.70 0.83 4.03
C VAL A 37 2.43 1.28 3.32
N ALA A 38 2.28 2.57 3.06
CA ALA A 38 1.06 3.24 2.58
C ALA A 38 0.47 2.68 1.28
N PHE A 39 1.20 1.79 0.62
CA PHE A 39 0.83 1.15 -0.65
C PHE A 39 0.71 -0.37 -0.56
N THR A 40 0.83 -0.98 0.60
CA THR A 40 1.16 -2.40 0.73
C THR A 40 0.15 -3.26 1.45
N ALA A 41 -1.06 -2.85 1.63
CA ALA A 41 -2.15 -3.79 1.88
C ALA A 41 -2.32 -4.84 0.75
N SER A 42 -1.33 -4.98 -0.14
CA SER A 42 -1.38 -5.88 -1.29
C SER A 42 -0.84 -7.27 -1.02
N LEU A 43 0.02 -7.46 -0.01
CA LEU A 43 0.59 -8.77 0.32
C LEU A 43 -0.16 -9.45 1.47
N GLY A 44 -0.71 -8.67 2.40
CA GLY A 44 -1.52 -9.16 3.51
C GLY A 44 -2.72 -8.25 3.75
N PRO A 45 -3.78 -8.74 4.42
CA PRO A 45 -4.94 -7.93 4.74
C PRO A 45 -4.60 -6.79 5.71
N GLU A 46 -5.38 -5.72 5.64
CA GLU A 46 -5.39 -4.68 6.67
C GLU A 46 -5.94 -5.27 7.98
N LEU A 47 -5.23 -5.06 9.09
CA LEU A 47 -5.48 -5.76 10.33
C LEU A 47 -6.48 -5.08 11.27
N SER A 48 -6.81 -3.80 11.07
CA SER A 48 -7.63 -3.04 12.01
C SER A 48 -8.98 -3.70 12.25
N SER A 49 -9.67 -4.13 11.21
CA SER A 49 -10.99 -4.75 11.33
C SER A 49 -10.96 -6.12 12.01
N GLY A 50 -9.95 -6.93 11.68
CA GLY A 50 -9.79 -8.28 12.25
C GLY A 50 -9.38 -8.28 13.71
N LEU A 51 -8.55 -7.33 14.11
CA LEU A 51 -8.03 -7.24 15.48
C LEU A 51 -8.91 -6.42 16.42
N ALA A 52 -9.80 -5.57 15.91
CA ALA A 52 -10.63 -4.67 16.75
C ALA A 52 -11.50 -5.41 17.78
N THR A 53 -11.86 -6.65 17.50
CA THR A 53 -12.72 -7.48 18.38
C THR A 53 -11.97 -8.64 19.03
N MET A 54 -10.67 -8.75 18.80
CA MET A 54 -9.86 -9.85 19.32
C MET A 54 -9.38 -9.52 20.74
N ASP A 55 -9.50 -10.49 21.63
CA ASP A 55 -8.94 -10.35 22.98
C ASP A 55 -7.42 -10.60 22.98
N PRO A 56 -6.71 -10.05 24.01
CA PRO A 56 -5.25 -10.13 24.06
C PRO A 56 -4.68 -11.56 24.10
N GLU A 57 -5.39 -12.49 24.73
CA GLU A 57 -4.93 -13.89 24.89
C GLU A 57 -5.04 -14.64 23.56
N SER A 58 -6.15 -14.48 22.85
CA SER A 58 -6.34 -15.04 21.51
C SER A 58 -5.30 -14.49 20.53
N LEU A 59 -4.96 -13.19 20.62
CA LEU A 59 -3.96 -12.58 19.76
C LEU A 59 -2.55 -13.11 20.10
N ASP A 60 -2.20 -13.29 21.37
CA ASP A 60 -0.90 -13.88 21.76
C ASP A 60 -0.76 -15.32 21.22
N GLY A 61 -1.80 -16.15 21.37
CA GLY A 61 -1.82 -17.49 20.80
C GLY A 61 -1.71 -17.51 19.28
N LEU A 62 -2.34 -16.55 18.59
CA LEU A 62 -2.23 -16.40 17.14
C LEU A 62 -0.80 -16.02 16.72
N LEU A 63 -0.16 -15.12 17.45
CA LEU A 63 1.24 -14.70 17.20
C LEU A 63 2.24 -15.81 17.55
N GLU A 64 1.91 -16.70 18.46
CA GLU A 64 2.73 -17.88 18.77
C GLU A 64 2.70 -18.92 17.65
N ALA A 65 1.51 -19.24 17.17
CA ALA A 65 1.32 -20.30 16.19
C ALA A 65 1.56 -19.86 14.75
N LEU A 66 1.23 -18.60 14.40
CA LEU A 66 1.27 -18.02 13.04
C LEU A 66 0.76 -19.02 11.96
N PRO A 67 -0.47 -19.54 12.08
CA PRO A 67 -0.97 -20.69 11.31
C PRO A 67 -1.35 -20.33 9.87
N PHE A 68 -0.79 -19.29 9.31
CA PHE A 68 -1.12 -18.80 7.97
C PHE A 68 -0.10 -19.28 6.94
N PRO A 69 -0.53 -19.97 5.87
CA PRO A 69 0.38 -20.56 4.88
C PRO A 69 1.39 -19.58 4.26
N SER A 70 0.98 -18.31 4.07
CA SER A 70 1.86 -17.25 3.53
C SER A 70 2.87 -16.72 4.55
N MET A 71 2.57 -16.82 5.86
CA MET A 71 3.44 -16.34 6.94
C MET A 71 4.38 -17.42 7.45
N THR A 72 3.98 -18.68 7.40
CA THR A 72 4.76 -19.81 7.91
C THR A 72 6.20 -19.83 7.37
N PRO A 73 6.47 -19.70 6.05
CA PRO A 73 7.85 -19.71 5.55
C PRO A 73 8.69 -18.50 6.03
N VAL A 74 8.05 -17.39 6.35
CA VAL A 74 8.73 -16.16 6.83
C VAL A 74 9.25 -16.36 8.25
N TYR A 75 8.50 -17.10 9.07
CA TYR A 75 8.79 -17.28 10.50
C TYR A 75 9.25 -18.71 10.86
N GLU A 76 9.40 -19.59 9.89
CA GLU A 76 9.93 -20.94 10.11
C GLU A 76 11.33 -20.87 10.72
N GLY A 77 11.50 -21.49 11.89
CA GLY A 77 12.74 -21.39 12.68
C GLY A 77 13.02 -20.03 13.31
N ARG A 78 12.07 -19.07 13.23
CA ARG A 78 12.20 -17.70 13.70
C ARG A 78 11.03 -17.29 14.59
N ALA A 79 10.62 -18.16 15.50
CA ALA A 79 9.49 -17.91 16.39
C ALA A 79 9.67 -16.59 17.17
N LEU A 80 8.58 -15.84 17.31
CA LEU A 80 8.53 -14.63 18.13
C LEU A 80 8.74 -15.00 19.60
N THR A 81 9.58 -14.26 20.29
CA THR A 81 9.76 -14.47 21.73
C THR A 81 8.53 -14.05 22.52
N PRO A 82 8.27 -14.63 23.72
CA PRO A 82 7.12 -14.21 24.54
C PRO A 82 7.12 -12.71 24.86
N ALA A 83 8.28 -12.08 25.01
CA ALA A 83 8.40 -10.65 25.26
C ALA A 83 7.98 -9.82 24.01
N GLU A 84 8.38 -10.25 22.81
CA GLU A 84 7.99 -9.60 21.56
C GLU A 84 6.49 -9.75 21.30
N ARG A 85 5.91 -10.92 21.57
CA ARG A 85 4.47 -11.12 21.47
C ARG A 85 3.71 -10.21 22.42
N ALA A 86 4.13 -10.10 23.68
CA ALA A 86 3.51 -9.20 24.64
C ALA A 86 3.60 -7.72 24.20
N ASP A 87 4.75 -7.28 23.69
CA ASP A 87 4.93 -5.92 23.16
C ASP A 87 4.05 -5.69 21.92
N LEU A 88 3.95 -6.67 21.00
CA LEU A 88 3.07 -6.61 19.83
C LEU A 88 1.60 -6.55 20.22
N VAL A 89 1.13 -7.41 21.13
CA VAL A 89 -0.27 -7.40 21.62
C VAL A 89 -0.62 -6.04 22.21
N ALA A 90 0.28 -5.46 23.03
CA ALA A 90 0.08 -4.16 23.63
C ALA A 90 -0.05 -3.02 22.61
N TYR A 91 0.58 -3.15 21.44
CA TYR A 91 0.48 -2.18 20.36
C TYR A 91 -0.68 -2.46 19.40
N LEU A 92 -0.86 -3.70 18.95
CA LEU A 92 -1.79 -4.06 17.88
C LEU A 92 -3.25 -3.76 18.23
N ILE A 93 -3.68 -4.09 19.45
CA ILE A 93 -5.07 -3.89 19.88
C ILE A 93 -5.47 -2.40 19.89
N PRO A 94 -4.75 -1.49 20.59
CA PRO A 94 -5.13 -0.09 20.57
C PRO A 94 -4.92 0.57 19.20
N ALA A 95 -3.98 0.09 18.39
CA ALA A 95 -3.80 0.58 17.02
C ALA A 95 -4.96 0.15 16.11
N ALA A 96 -5.45 -1.09 16.24
CA ALA A 96 -6.61 -1.59 15.50
C ALA A 96 -7.89 -0.78 15.82
N ALA A 97 -8.07 -0.34 17.06
CA ALA A 97 -9.21 0.48 17.46
C ALA A 97 -9.30 1.84 16.74
N LYS A 98 -8.21 2.33 16.17
CA LYS A 98 -8.21 3.56 15.35
C LYS A 98 -8.89 3.36 14.00
N GLY A 99 -9.04 2.12 13.56
CA GLY A 99 -9.60 1.76 12.26
C GLY A 99 -8.63 2.00 11.09
N PRO A 100 -9.03 1.61 9.89
CA PRO A 100 -8.24 1.84 8.68
C PRO A 100 -8.11 3.34 8.39
N PRO A 101 -7.07 3.78 7.66
CA PRO A 101 -6.87 5.19 7.34
C PRO A 101 -8.07 5.72 6.54
N ARG A 102 -8.69 6.80 7.05
CA ARG A 102 -9.86 7.43 6.41
C ARG A 102 -9.52 8.22 5.15
N ASP A 103 -8.24 8.48 4.93
CA ASP A 103 -7.75 9.39 3.88
C ASP A 103 -7.23 8.67 2.63
N ALA A 104 -7.45 7.35 2.52
CA ALA A 104 -7.04 6.57 1.35
C ALA A 104 -7.64 7.11 0.03
N TRP A 105 -8.87 7.69 0.07
CA TRP A 105 -9.53 8.27 -1.09
C TRP A 105 -8.80 9.49 -1.68
N HIS A 106 -8.07 10.27 -0.87
CA HIS A 106 -7.28 11.42 -1.37
C HIS A 106 -6.17 10.97 -2.31
N PHE A 107 -5.58 9.81 -2.02
CA PHE A 107 -4.55 9.23 -2.87
C PHE A 107 -5.13 8.77 -4.22
N GLU A 108 -6.24 8.06 -4.18
CA GLU A 108 -6.94 7.61 -5.40
C GLU A 108 -7.43 8.80 -6.23
N ALA A 109 -8.02 9.80 -5.59
CA ALA A 109 -8.48 11.01 -6.24
C ALA A 109 -7.33 11.83 -6.86
N SER A 110 -6.21 11.98 -6.16
CA SER A 110 -5.03 12.69 -6.69
C SER A 110 -4.40 11.95 -7.86
N GLY A 111 -4.30 10.63 -7.79
CA GLY A 111 -3.83 9.77 -8.89
C GLY A 111 -4.71 9.89 -10.13
N ALA A 112 -6.03 9.83 -9.96
CA ALA A 112 -7.00 10.00 -11.04
C ALA A 112 -6.91 11.39 -11.69
N LEU A 113 -6.75 12.45 -10.88
CA LEU A 113 -6.59 13.82 -11.38
C LEU A 113 -5.31 13.97 -12.22
N VAL A 114 -4.19 13.46 -11.72
CA VAL A 114 -2.90 13.50 -12.47
C VAL A 114 -3.03 12.73 -13.78
N ALA A 115 -3.62 11.54 -13.77
CA ALA A 115 -3.83 10.74 -14.98
C ALA A 115 -4.72 11.48 -15.99
N LEU A 116 -5.80 12.14 -15.54
CA LEU A 116 -6.67 12.95 -16.38
C LEU A 116 -5.93 14.13 -17.02
N LEU A 117 -5.14 14.86 -16.24
CA LEU A 117 -4.35 15.99 -16.74
C LEU A 117 -3.31 15.55 -17.78
N LEU A 118 -2.63 14.44 -17.56
CA LEU A 118 -1.69 13.87 -18.53
C LEU A 118 -2.40 13.44 -19.82
N PHE A 119 -3.58 12.81 -19.70
CA PHE A 119 -4.39 12.43 -20.85
C PHE A 119 -4.83 13.63 -21.66
N LEU A 120 -5.32 14.69 -21.01
CA LEU A 120 -5.73 15.92 -21.67
C LEU A 120 -4.54 16.61 -22.35
N ALA A 121 -3.39 16.70 -21.69
CA ALA A 121 -2.17 17.26 -22.28
C ALA A 121 -1.73 16.49 -23.52
N LEU A 122 -1.76 15.15 -23.47
CA LEU A 122 -1.43 14.29 -24.60
C LEU A 122 -2.43 14.45 -25.75
N ALA A 123 -3.72 14.51 -25.45
CA ALA A 123 -4.77 14.72 -26.44
C ALA A 123 -4.65 16.08 -27.15
N LEU A 124 -4.34 17.15 -26.40
CA LEU A 124 -4.09 18.47 -26.96
C LEU A 124 -2.84 18.51 -27.83
N ALA A 125 -1.75 17.88 -27.39
CA ALA A 125 -0.52 17.76 -28.17
C ALA A 125 -0.77 16.99 -29.48
N TRP A 126 -1.59 15.95 -29.44
CA TRP A 126 -1.93 15.17 -30.64
C TRP A 126 -2.85 15.93 -31.61
N ARG A 127 -3.81 16.69 -31.08
CA ARG A 127 -4.64 17.61 -31.92
C ARG A 127 -3.78 18.64 -32.66
N ARG A 128 -2.79 19.22 -31.97
CA ARG A 128 -1.85 20.19 -32.60
C ARG A 128 -0.99 19.55 -33.68
N ARG A 129 -0.61 18.27 -33.54
CA ARG A 129 0.17 17.55 -34.55
C ARG A 129 -0.64 17.18 -35.81
N LYS A 130 -1.93 16.96 -35.70
CA LYS A 130 -2.79 16.58 -36.83
C LYS A 130 -3.22 17.76 -37.70
N ALA A 131 -3.29 18.96 -37.15
CA ALA A 131 -3.74 20.14 -37.89
C ALA A 131 -2.83 20.57 -39.07
N PRO A 132 -1.48 20.60 -38.93
CA PRO A 132 -0.62 21.07 -40.02
C PRO A 132 -0.46 20.08 -41.17
N SER A 133 -0.58 18.78 -40.94
CA SER A 133 -0.39 17.76 -41.99
C SER A 133 -1.54 17.71 -42.99
N ARG A 134 -2.76 17.88 -42.52
CA ARG A 134 -3.95 17.92 -43.40
C ARG A 134 -3.98 19.16 -44.29
N ALA A 135 -3.68 20.33 -43.72
CA ALA A 135 -3.60 21.58 -44.48
C ALA A 135 -2.49 21.54 -45.53
N ARG A 136 -1.33 20.97 -45.22
CA ARG A 136 -0.21 20.82 -46.17
C ARG A 136 -0.53 19.84 -47.31
N LEU A 137 -1.24 18.75 -47.03
CA LEU A 137 -1.65 17.80 -48.06
C LEU A 137 -2.71 18.40 -49.00
N LEU A 138 -3.67 19.14 -48.46
CA LEU A 138 -4.70 19.83 -49.27
C LEU A 138 -4.11 20.96 -50.12
N ALA A 139 -3.15 21.73 -49.59
CA ALA A 139 -2.41 22.74 -50.35
C ALA A 139 -1.59 22.12 -51.48
N ARG A 140 -0.94 21.00 -51.25
CA ARG A 140 -0.16 20.26 -52.26
C ARG A 140 -1.06 19.67 -53.36
N ALA A 141 -2.23 19.16 -53.00
CA ALA A 141 -3.21 18.65 -53.97
C ALA A 141 -3.77 19.75 -54.85
N ALA A 142 -4.06 20.93 -54.30
CA ALA A 142 -4.52 22.10 -55.03
C ALA A 142 -3.48 22.62 -56.04
N HIS A 143 -2.21 22.63 -55.67
CA HIS A 143 -1.10 23.02 -56.55
C HIS A 143 -0.95 22.07 -57.75
N LEU A 144 -1.12 20.75 -57.56
CA LEU A 144 -1.02 19.79 -58.62
C LEU A 144 -2.19 19.84 -59.61
N GLN A 145 -3.39 20.29 -59.19
CA GLN A 145 -4.55 20.46 -60.06
C GLN A 145 -4.55 21.80 -60.80
N GLY A 146 -3.85 22.82 -60.32
CA GLY A 146 -3.76 24.12 -60.97
C GLY A 146 -2.68 24.27 -62.07
N GLY A 147 -1.77 23.27 -62.17
CA GLY A 147 -0.67 23.29 -63.15
C GLY A 147 -0.93 22.59 -64.50
N SER A 148 -2.15 22.17 -64.75
CA SER A 148 -2.53 21.45 -66.00
C SER A 148 -3.42 22.29 -66.92
N ARG A 149 -3.24 23.63 -66.93
CA ARG A 149 -3.90 24.50 -67.95
C ARG A 149 -2.84 25.24 -68.76
#